data_f3bd4bfcceaf258610c523d11eca56e9
#
_entry.id   f3bd4bfcceaf258610c523d11eca56e9
#
_cell.length_a   1.000
_cell.length_b   1.000
_cell.length_c   1.000
_cell.angle_alpha   90.00
_cell.angle_beta   90.00
_cell.angle_gamma   90.00
#
_symmetry.space_group_name_H-M   'P 1'
#
loop_
_entity.id
_entity.type
_entity.pdbx_description
1 polymer ?
#
loop_
_entity_poly.entity_id
_entity_poly.type
_entity_poly.pdbx_seq_one_letter_code
_entity_poly.pdbx_strand_id
1 'polypeptide(L)'
;MPPKARPPIATTEVRFRSLFDDTPELILYQNEKATILDANRAFLALVAEPKDRVVDRSYNDFLPPAVQPLFKEKLAEAFTGKIMRFDMYAAQGNSAPRHWDVVKVPLLENGVVVGVHMIARDITEKMLAQQEIVTQNQDLQQFTYIVSHNLRAPLASALGLADLLSTEEPGSPYFEETRTHLQASLHQLDRVLRDMNTILAIRDQQHLAEAEAVPLAEMVQQVVQNLQEVVDQYGVTVRVDIPADLSLRANRAYLYSIFFNLLSNALQYRADERPLEVTVTATGGEGQETRITVADNGSGFDQEQAGDDVFKLYKRFHPHRPGRGLGLYLVKTHVDSLGGHIAVHSRVDEGTRFTIVVP
;
A
#
# COMPACT_ATOMS: atom_id res chain seq x y z
N MET A 1 -20.41 -26.94 51.15
CA MET A 1 -19.03 -26.63 50.79
C MET A 1 -18.62 -25.41 51.56
N PRO A 2 -17.54 -25.41 52.36
CA PRO A 2 -17.04 -24.23 53.03
C PRO A 2 -16.55 -23.22 51.97
N PRO A 3 -16.67 -21.90 52.24
CA PRO A 3 -16.20 -20.87 51.30
C PRO A 3 -14.69 -20.97 51.15
N LYS A 4 -14.19 -21.03 49.92
CA LYS A 4 -12.76 -20.99 49.62
C LYS A 4 -12.19 -19.70 50.21
N ALA A 5 -11.21 -19.81 51.08
CA ALA A 5 -10.49 -18.67 51.63
C ALA A 5 -9.92 -17.81 50.51
N ARG A 6 -10.19 -16.49 50.53
CA ARG A 6 -9.58 -15.56 49.59
C ARG A 6 -8.07 -15.60 49.76
N PRO A 7 -7.28 -15.67 48.67
CA PRO A 7 -5.84 -15.64 48.80
C PRO A 7 -5.42 -14.31 49.48
N PRO A 8 -4.35 -14.33 50.28
CA PRO A 8 -3.86 -13.13 50.99
C PRO A 8 -3.51 -12.05 49.94
N ILE A 9 -3.95 -10.82 50.18
CA ILE A 9 -3.60 -9.67 49.33
C ILE A 9 -2.10 -9.41 49.52
N ALA A 10 -1.34 -9.48 48.41
CA ALA A 10 0.11 -9.19 48.41
C ALA A 10 0.39 -7.81 49.01
N THR A 11 1.54 -7.68 49.67
CA THR A 11 1.99 -6.40 50.24
C THR A 11 2.08 -5.30 49.18
N THR A 12 1.97 -4.04 49.59
CA THR A 12 2.05 -2.89 48.65
C THR A 12 3.35 -2.90 47.86
N GLU A 13 4.45 -3.27 48.52
CA GLU A 13 5.78 -3.36 47.89
C GLU A 13 5.82 -4.45 46.78
N VAL A 14 5.29 -5.64 47.06
CA VAL A 14 5.25 -6.74 46.10
C VAL A 14 4.38 -6.35 44.88
N ARG A 15 3.26 -5.68 45.11
CA ARG A 15 2.36 -5.19 44.05
C ARG A 15 3.04 -4.11 43.22
N PHE A 16 3.73 -3.17 43.85
CA PHE A 16 4.47 -2.14 43.16
C PHE A 16 5.59 -2.74 42.30
N ARG A 17 6.42 -3.63 42.87
CA ARG A 17 7.51 -4.29 42.12
C ARG A 17 7.01 -5.07 40.92
N SER A 18 5.92 -5.81 41.07
CA SER A 18 5.33 -6.53 39.92
C SER A 18 4.87 -5.58 38.84
N LEU A 19 4.19 -4.49 39.15
CA LEU A 19 3.78 -3.49 38.19
C LEU A 19 4.96 -2.75 37.52
N PHE A 20 6.03 -2.54 38.28
CA PHE A 20 7.22 -1.85 37.80
C PHE A 20 8.10 -2.75 36.92
N ASP A 21 8.44 -3.95 37.42
CA ASP A 21 9.42 -4.82 36.78
C ASP A 21 8.83 -5.73 35.66
N ASP A 22 7.56 -6.16 35.83
CA ASP A 22 6.96 -7.16 34.94
C ASP A 22 6.12 -6.55 33.78
N THR A 23 5.97 -5.22 33.75
CA THR A 23 5.34 -4.53 32.59
C THR A 23 6.26 -4.50 31.38
N PRO A 24 5.72 -4.64 30.14
CA PRO A 24 6.50 -4.48 28.91
C PRO A 24 6.86 -3.02 28.61
N GLU A 25 6.26 -2.07 29.30
CA GLU A 25 6.55 -0.64 29.13
C GLU A 25 7.89 -0.29 29.76
N LEU A 26 8.62 0.65 29.14
CA LEU A 26 9.86 1.15 29.71
C LEU A 26 9.49 2.08 30.88
N ILE A 27 9.91 1.76 32.09
CA ILE A 27 9.68 2.63 33.24
C ILE A 27 11.01 2.96 33.88
N LEU A 28 11.21 4.24 34.16
CA LEU A 28 12.31 4.72 35.00
C LEU A 28 11.82 5.82 35.93
N TYR A 29 12.54 5.96 37.03
CA TYR A 29 12.37 7.03 38.02
C TYR A 29 13.58 7.94 37.94
N GLN A 30 13.39 9.26 37.89
CA GLN A 30 14.45 10.25 37.70
C GLN A 30 14.24 11.49 38.57
N ASN A 31 15.36 12.15 38.89
CA ASN A 31 15.36 13.43 39.60
C ASN A 31 15.29 14.62 38.58
N GLU A 32 15.30 15.85 39.10
CA GLU A 32 15.24 17.10 38.34
C GLU A 32 16.43 17.28 37.37
N LYS A 33 17.59 16.68 37.67
CA LYS A 33 18.79 16.72 36.83
C LYS A 33 18.80 15.63 35.74
N ALA A 34 17.68 14.94 35.57
CA ALA A 34 17.55 13.77 34.69
C ALA A 34 18.45 12.58 35.09
N THR A 35 18.88 12.50 36.35
CA THR A 35 19.62 11.34 36.86
C THR A 35 18.62 10.20 37.10
N ILE A 36 18.90 9.02 36.57
CA ILE A 36 18.09 7.82 36.76
C ILE A 36 18.29 7.29 38.21
N LEU A 37 17.22 7.24 38.96
CA LEU A 37 17.21 6.73 40.35
C LEU A 37 16.77 5.27 40.43
N ASP A 38 15.93 4.85 39.50
CA ASP A 38 15.52 3.45 39.29
C ASP A 38 15.08 3.18 37.84
N ALA A 39 15.18 1.93 37.40
CA ALA A 39 14.77 1.51 36.06
C ALA A 39 14.26 0.06 36.12
N ASN A 40 13.18 -0.21 35.34
CA ASN A 40 12.60 -1.55 35.28
C ASN A 40 13.34 -2.47 34.29
N ARG A 41 12.98 -3.75 34.30
CA ARG A 41 13.59 -4.77 33.43
C ARG A 41 13.48 -4.43 31.95
N ALA A 42 12.33 -3.89 31.51
CA ALA A 42 12.11 -3.55 30.10
C ALA A 42 13.08 -2.45 29.63
N PHE A 43 13.30 -1.42 30.44
CA PHE A 43 14.28 -0.37 30.11
C PHE A 43 15.71 -0.92 30.09
N LEU A 44 16.10 -1.71 31.09
CA LEU A 44 17.43 -2.33 31.14
C LEU A 44 17.69 -3.26 29.96
N ALA A 45 16.70 -4.02 29.54
CA ALA A 45 16.79 -4.88 28.35
C ALA A 45 16.97 -4.06 27.06
N LEU A 46 16.29 -2.92 26.92
CA LEU A 46 16.40 -2.05 25.75
C LEU A 46 17.79 -1.42 25.63
N VAL A 47 18.36 -0.94 26.74
CA VAL A 47 19.69 -0.32 26.75
C VAL A 47 20.83 -1.35 26.79
N ALA A 48 20.51 -2.63 27.01
CA ALA A 48 21.44 -3.76 27.12
C ALA A 48 22.55 -3.54 28.19
N GLU A 49 22.20 -2.84 29.27
CA GLU A 49 23.11 -2.59 30.40
C GLU A 49 22.49 -3.08 31.71
N PRO A 50 23.32 -3.56 32.66
CA PRO A 50 22.86 -3.95 34.00
C PRO A 50 22.48 -2.72 34.84
N LYS A 51 21.61 -2.91 35.82
CA LYS A 51 21.01 -1.85 36.62
C LYS A 51 22.05 -0.97 37.36
N ASP A 52 23.12 -1.55 37.85
CA ASP A 52 24.23 -0.87 38.53
C ASP A 52 25.01 0.09 37.61
N ARG A 53 24.94 -0.09 36.31
CA ARG A 53 25.55 0.82 35.31
C ARG A 53 24.58 1.86 34.77
N VAL A 54 23.30 1.72 35.03
CA VAL A 54 22.23 2.62 34.54
C VAL A 54 21.81 3.61 35.60
N VAL A 55 21.66 3.15 36.84
CA VAL A 55 21.35 4.02 37.99
C VAL A 55 22.50 5.01 38.23
N ASP A 56 22.17 6.21 38.68
CA ASP A 56 23.06 7.37 38.85
C ASP A 56 23.64 7.98 37.58
N ARG A 57 23.28 7.47 36.39
CA ARG A 57 23.62 8.13 35.11
C ARG A 57 22.52 9.08 34.67
N SER A 58 22.91 10.00 33.79
CA SER A 58 21.93 10.85 33.10
C SER A 58 21.09 10.06 32.12
N TYR A 59 19.78 10.23 32.13
CA TYR A 59 18.90 9.65 31.15
C TYR A 59 19.26 10.10 29.71
N ASN A 60 19.82 11.32 29.56
CA ASN A 60 20.25 11.83 28.25
C ASN A 60 21.35 10.97 27.61
N ASP A 61 22.12 10.20 28.37
CA ASP A 61 23.14 9.30 27.84
C ASP A 61 22.54 8.17 26.99
N PHE A 62 21.26 7.90 27.21
CA PHE A 62 20.50 6.83 26.53
C PHE A 62 19.56 7.38 25.44
N LEU A 63 19.54 8.70 25.22
CA LEU A 63 18.70 9.35 24.20
C LEU A 63 19.49 9.80 22.98
N PRO A 64 18.94 9.66 21.77
CA PRO A 64 19.49 10.33 20.60
C PRO A 64 19.59 11.85 20.83
N PRO A 65 20.68 12.51 20.38
CA PRO A 65 20.87 13.96 20.60
C PRO A 65 19.68 14.81 20.12
N ALA A 66 19.03 14.40 19.03
CA ALA A 66 17.90 15.14 18.43
C ALA A 66 16.69 15.28 19.38
N VAL A 67 16.46 14.33 20.28
CA VAL A 67 15.27 14.34 21.16
C VAL A 67 15.59 14.83 22.58
N GLN A 68 16.87 14.98 22.95
CA GLN A 68 17.27 15.44 24.28
C GLN A 68 16.68 16.80 24.69
N PRO A 69 16.59 17.82 23.81
CA PRO A 69 15.97 19.11 24.17
C PRO A 69 14.51 18.96 24.58
N LEU A 70 13.73 18.15 23.84
CA LEU A 70 12.32 17.85 24.15
C LEU A 70 12.19 17.19 25.52
N PHE A 71 13.05 16.19 25.82
CA PHE A 71 13.00 15.47 27.08
C PHE A 71 13.35 16.36 28.27
N LYS A 72 14.30 17.29 28.10
CA LYS A 72 14.68 18.27 29.12
C LYS A 72 13.54 19.24 29.40
N GLU A 73 12.91 19.77 28.37
CA GLU A 73 11.73 20.66 28.48
C GLU A 73 10.60 19.94 29.25
N LYS A 74 10.22 18.73 28.79
CA LYS A 74 9.12 17.96 29.39
C LYS A 74 9.43 17.45 30.80
N LEU A 75 10.69 17.30 31.16
CA LEU A 75 11.08 17.02 32.55
C LEU A 75 10.90 18.26 33.45
N ALA A 76 11.36 19.42 32.99
CA ALA A 76 11.18 20.67 33.76
C ALA A 76 9.69 20.99 34.00
N GLU A 77 8.84 20.80 32.95
CA GLU A 77 7.39 20.94 33.09
C GLU A 77 6.81 19.95 34.13
N ALA A 78 7.26 18.68 34.11
CA ALA A 78 6.77 17.67 35.08
C ALA A 78 7.14 18.04 36.53
N PHE A 79 8.28 18.67 36.74
CA PHE A 79 8.68 19.15 38.09
C PHE A 79 7.83 20.33 38.58
N THR A 80 7.01 20.96 37.73
CA THR A 80 5.95 21.90 38.19
C THR A 80 4.69 21.20 38.71
N GLY A 81 4.68 19.85 38.80
CA GLY A 81 3.55 19.04 39.27
C GLY A 81 2.57 18.65 38.17
N LYS A 82 2.87 18.89 36.88
CA LYS A 82 2.03 18.52 35.75
C LYS A 82 2.40 17.15 35.18
N ILE A 83 1.39 16.35 34.81
CA ILE A 83 1.60 15.14 34.04
C ILE A 83 1.86 15.57 32.60
N MET A 84 2.98 15.12 32.03
CA MET A 84 3.34 15.40 30.64
C MET A 84 3.18 14.16 29.78
N ARG A 85 2.56 14.32 28.60
CA ARG A 85 2.44 13.26 27.60
C ARG A 85 2.86 13.80 26.24
N PHE A 86 3.69 13.05 25.53
CA PHE A 86 4.17 13.41 24.21
C PHE A 86 4.60 12.18 23.43
N ASP A 87 4.49 12.26 22.10
CA ASP A 87 4.93 11.21 21.21
C ASP A 87 6.31 11.56 20.64
N MET A 88 7.10 10.54 20.36
CA MET A 88 8.36 10.70 19.64
C MET A 88 8.61 9.56 18.66
N TYR A 89 9.36 9.86 17.60
CA TYR A 89 9.89 8.87 16.67
C TYR A 89 11.41 8.91 16.74
N ALA A 90 12.01 7.86 17.24
CA ALA A 90 13.44 7.80 17.45
C ALA A 90 13.99 6.38 17.37
N ALA A 91 15.21 6.26 16.86
CA ALA A 91 16.02 5.05 17.00
C ALA A 91 16.75 5.09 18.35
N GLN A 92 16.90 3.94 18.99
CA GLN A 92 17.73 3.81 20.17
C GLN A 92 18.88 2.83 19.88
N GLY A 93 20.12 3.31 20.01
CA GLY A 93 21.30 2.56 19.59
C GLY A 93 21.29 2.26 18.09
N ASN A 94 21.62 1.02 17.69
CA ASN A 94 21.60 0.54 16.31
C ASN A 94 20.24 -0.06 15.88
N SER A 95 19.18 0.11 16.67
CA SER A 95 17.86 -0.42 16.32
C SER A 95 17.13 0.48 15.32
N ALA A 96 16.16 -0.10 14.58
CA ALA A 96 15.30 0.68 13.71
C ALA A 96 14.51 1.74 14.52
N PRO A 97 14.22 2.91 13.93
CA PRO A 97 13.41 3.93 14.59
C PRO A 97 12.02 3.38 14.96
N ARG A 98 11.52 3.78 16.14
CA ARG A 98 10.22 3.36 16.68
C ARG A 98 9.40 4.55 17.11
N HIS A 99 8.09 4.38 17.12
CA HIS A 99 7.15 5.35 17.70
C HIS A 99 6.94 5.07 19.19
N TRP A 100 7.16 6.08 20.01
CA TRP A 100 7.02 6.01 21.45
C TRP A 100 5.96 6.98 21.95
N ASP A 101 5.04 6.50 22.77
CA ASP A 101 4.14 7.32 23.61
C ASP A 101 4.79 7.44 25.00
N VAL A 102 5.21 8.64 25.36
CA VAL A 102 5.96 8.92 26.58
C VAL A 102 5.10 9.71 27.56
N VAL A 103 5.01 9.22 28.77
CA VAL A 103 4.31 9.90 29.88
C VAL A 103 5.29 10.16 31.00
N LYS A 104 5.35 11.40 31.50
CA LYS A 104 6.10 11.77 32.71
C LYS A 104 5.10 12.11 33.82
N VAL A 105 5.16 11.37 34.91
CA VAL A 105 4.26 11.50 36.04
C VAL A 105 5.07 11.98 37.27
N PRO A 106 4.79 13.18 37.80
CA PRO A 106 5.46 13.68 38.98
C PRO A 106 5.07 12.86 40.24
N LEU A 107 6.05 12.51 41.02
CA LEU A 107 5.85 11.92 42.37
C LEU A 107 5.86 13.04 43.40
N LEU A 108 4.75 13.21 44.13
CA LEU A 108 4.60 14.23 45.12
C LEU A 108 4.74 13.62 46.51
N GLU A 109 5.56 14.25 47.34
CA GLU A 109 5.66 14.00 48.77
C GLU A 109 5.46 15.33 49.53
N ASN A 110 4.50 15.37 50.43
CA ASN A 110 4.13 16.57 51.19
C ASN A 110 3.86 17.82 50.29
N GLY A 111 3.32 17.63 49.08
CA GLY A 111 3.03 18.72 48.13
C GLY A 111 4.23 19.20 47.32
N VAL A 112 5.39 18.58 47.46
CA VAL A 112 6.61 18.89 46.71
C VAL A 112 6.90 17.73 45.73
N VAL A 113 7.30 18.03 44.49
CA VAL A 113 7.72 17.01 43.53
C VAL A 113 9.12 16.52 43.91
N VAL A 114 9.22 15.26 44.32
CA VAL A 114 10.49 14.63 44.74
C VAL A 114 11.17 13.86 43.62
N GLY A 115 10.44 13.59 42.51
CA GLY A 115 10.96 12.93 41.32
C GLY A 115 9.88 12.73 40.28
N VAL A 116 10.25 12.13 39.15
CA VAL A 116 9.35 11.90 38.02
C VAL A 116 9.49 10.47 37.52
N HIS A 117 8.38 9.75 37.48
CA HIS A 117 8.31 8.51 36.72
C HIS A 117 8.15 8.82 35.21
N MET A 118 9.01 8.24 34.38
CA MET A 118 8.82 8.22 32.96
C MET A 118 8.35 6.83 32.54
N ILE A 119 7.30 6.80 31.77
CA ILE A 119 6.73 5.57 31.19
C ILE A 119 6.77 5.77 29.68
N ALA A 120 7.42 4.86 28.96
CA ALA A 120 7.45 4.91 27.48
C ALA A 120 6.91 3.60 26.92
N ARG A 121 5.92 3.71 26.04
CA ARG A 121 5.28 2.58 25.36
C ARG A 121 5.66 2.60 23.90
N ASP A 122 6.12 1.47 23.38
CA ASP A 122 6.28 1.28 21.93
C ASP A 122 4.88 1.17 21.29
N ILE A 123 4.56 2.12 20.43
CA ILE A 123 3.30 2.18 19.70
C ILE A 123 3.51 1.98 18.19
N THR A 124 4.66 1.47 17.77
CA THR A 124 5.04 1.34 16.36
C THR A 124 4.05 0.48 15.59
N GLU A 125 3.73 -0.73 16.09
CA GLU A 125 2.74 -1.61 15.44
C GLU A 125 1.36 -0.95 15.35
N LYS A 126 0.94 -0.27 16.42
CA LYS A 126 -0.34 0.45 16.42
C LYS A 126 -0.37 1.57 15.38
N MET A 127 0.73 2.35 15.28
CA MET A 127 0.83 3.44 14.30
C MET A 127 0.86 2.92 12.87
N LEU A 128 1.60 1.83 12.61
CA LEU A 128 1.63 1.18 11.29
C LEU A 128 0.25 0.64 10.89
N ALA A 129 -0.42 -0.07 11.79
CA ALA A 129 -1.78 -0.59 11.54
C ALA A 129 -2.79 0.56 11.32
N GLN A 130 -2.69 1.64 12.09
CA GLN A 130 -3.55 2.80 11.92
C GLN A 130 -3.30 3.50 10.57
N GLN A 131 -2.04 3.64 10.17
CA GLN A 131 -1.66 4.22 8.87
C GLN A 131 -2.20 3.37 7.71
N GLU A 132 -2.12 2.06 7.83
CA GLU A 132 -2.66 1.13 6.85
C GLU A 132 -4.18 1.29 6.70
N ILE A 133 -4.92 1.36 7.82
CA ILE A 133 -6.37 1.59 7.81
C ILE A 133 -6.72 2.94 7.15
N VAL A 134 -5.96 4.00 7.44
CA VAL A 134 -6.16 5.31 6.81
C VAL A 134 -5.95 5.23 5.30
N THR A 135 -4.88 4.58 4.86
CA THR A 135 -4.59 4.38 3.43
C THR A 135 -5.69 3.58 2.73
N GLN A 136 -6.12 2.45 3.33
CA GLN A 136 -7.22 1.64 2.80
C GLN A 136 -8.54 2.42 2.71
N ASN A 137 -8.83 3.28 3.70
CA ASN A 137 -10.03 4.11 3.69
C ASN A 137 -9.98 5.18 2.59
N GLN A 138 -8.84 5.83 2.39
CA GLN A 138 -8.61 6.78 1.30
C GLN A 138 -8.78 6.11 -0.06
N ASP A 139 -8.22 4.94 -0.26
CA ASP A 139 -8.36 4.16 -1.49
C ASP A 139 -9.82 3.76 -1.75
N LEU A 140 -10.57 3.37 -0.70
CA LEU A 140 -11.99 3.04 -0.81
C LEU A 140 -12.83 4.27 -1.18
N GLN A 141 -12.56 5.42 -0.56
CA GLN A 141 -13.24 6.68 -0.89
C GLN A 141 -12.97 7.10 -2.32
N GLN A 142 -11.72 7.03 -2.77
CA GLN A 142 -11.34 7.33 -4.14
C GLN A 142 -12.03 6.38 -5.12
N PHE A 143 -12.03 5.08 -4.85
CA PHE A 143 -12.75 4.08 -5.64
C PHE A 143 -14.23 4.42 -5.75
N THR A 144 -14.92 4.70 -4.63
CA THR A 144 -16.35 5.02 -4.60
C THR A 144 -16.66 6.28 -5.42
N TYR A 145 -15.84 7.33 -5.28
CA TYR A 145 -15.98 8.57 -6.05
C TYR A 145 -15.85 8.32 -7.56
N ILE A 146 -14.80 7.61 -7.98
CA ILE A 146 -14.50 7.36 -9.39
C ILE A 146 -15.58 6.49 -10.01
N VAL A 147 -16.05 5.46 -9.32
CA VAL A 147 -17.15 4.60 -9.75
C VAL A 147 -18.41 5.43 -9.99
N SER A 148 -18.80 6.22 -8.99
CA SER A 148 -20.00 7.07 -9.07
C SER A 148 -19.93 8.06 -10.22
N HIS A 149 -18.75 8.64 -10.44
CA HIS A 149 -18.53 9.58 -11.55
C HIS A 149 -18.66 8.90 -12.91
N ASN A 150 -18.04 7.73 -13.09
CA ASN A 150 -18.02 7.01 -14.37
C ASN A 150 -19.36 6.33 -14.71
N LEU A 151 -20.21 6.04 -13.73
CA LEU A 151 -21.59 5.59 -13.96
C LEU A 151 -22.53 6.74 -14.29
N ARG A 152 -22.34 7.91 -13.71
CA ARG A 152 -23.26 9.05 -13.86
C ARG A 152 -23.38 9.53 -15.29
N ALA A 153 -22.26 9.68 -16.00
CA ALA A 153 -22.26 10.22 -17.36
C ALA A 153 -23.03 9.32 -18.36
N PRO A 154 -22.73 8.02 -18.50
CA PRO A 154 -23.47 7.15 -19.43
C PRO A 154 -24.93 6.92 -18.98
N LEU A 155 -25.20 6.95 -17.66
CA LEU A 155 -26.57 6.86 -17.15
C LEU A 155 -27.40 8.09 -17.55
N ALA A 156 -26.86 9.29 -17.34
CA ALA A 156 -27.55 10.53 -17.73
C ALA A 156 -27.76 10.59 -19.25
N SER A 157 -26.77 10.16 -20.03
CA SER A 157 -26.90 10.06 -21.48
C SER A 157 -27.98 9.06 -21.89
N ALA A 158 -28.00 7.86 -21.28
CA ALA A 158 -29.01 6.84 -21.57
C ALA A 158 -30.43 7.31 -21.22
N LEU A 159 -30.61 7.99 -20.09
CA LEU A 159 -31.90 8.56 -19.68
C LEU A 159 -32.36 9.64 -20.67
N GLY A 160 -31.50 10.60 -21.02
CA GLY A 160 -31.84 11.65 -21.99
C GLY A 160 -32.17 11.10 -23.38
N LEU A 161 -31.44 10.07 -23.85
CA LEU A 161 -31.71 9.41 -25.13
C LEU A 161 -33.01 8.58 -25.08
N ALA A 162 -33.34 7.97 -23.95
CA ALA A 162 -34.62 7.26 -23.78
C ALA A 162 -35.81 8.25 -23.79
N ASP A 163 -35.65 9.43 -23.17
CA ASP A 163 -36.67 10.49 -23.23
C ASP A 163 -36.87 10.98 -24.67
N LEU A 164 -35.81 11.20 -25.43
CA LEU A 164 -35.87 11.58 -26.84
C LEU A 164 -36.59 10.51 -27.68
N LEU A 165 -36.25 9.23 -27.52
CA LEU A 165 -36.93 8.12 -28.24
C LEU A 165 -38.43 8.07 -27.96
N SER A 166 -38.89 8.53 -26.80
CA SER A 166 -40.32 8.56 -26.48
C SER A 166 -41.08 9.62 -27.29
N THR A 167 -40.40 10.62 -27.84
CA THR A 167 -40.97 11.74 -28.59
C THR A 167 -40.78 11.61 -30.09
N GLU A 168 -39.90 10.71 -30.56
CA GLU A 168 -39.59 10.51 -31.99
C GLU A 168 -40.53 9.50 -32.64
N GLU A 169 -40.81 9.70 -33.96
CA GLU A 169 -41.58 8.73 -34.73
C GLU A 169 -40.73 7.46 -35.00
N PRO A 170 -41.27 6.25 -34.65
CA PRO A 170 -40.58 4.99 -34.90
C PRO A 170 -40.24 4.80 -36.38
N GLY A 171 -38.95 4.49 -36.66
CA GLY A 171 -38.47 4.29 -38.04
C GLY A 171 -37.99 5.56 -38.72
N SER A 172 -38.03 6.73 -38.11
CA SER A 172 -37.38 7.92 -38.59
C SER A 172 -35.83 7.79 -38.52
N PRO A 173 -35.04 8.46 -39.36
CA PRO A 173 -33.59 8.44 -39.28
C PRO A 173 -33.10 8.88 -37.88
N TYR A 174 -33.73 9.86 -37.22
CA TYR A 174 -33.41 10.32 -35.90
C TYR A 174 -33.73 9.28 -34.83
N PHE A 175 -34.83 8.54 -34.96
CA PHE A 175 -35.16 7.42 -34.08
C PHE A 175 -34.08 6.35 -34.08
N GLU A 176 -33.60 5.93 -35.26
CA GLU A 176 -32.57 4.91 -35.40
C GLU A 176 -31.21 5.39 -34.88
N GLU A 177 -30.84 6.64 -35.12
CA GLU A 177 -29.63 7.25 -34.55
C GLU A 177 -29.68 7.31 -33.03
N THR A 178 -30.78 7.84 -32.45
CA THR A 178 -30.98 7.93 -31.01
C THR A 178 -30.98 6.55 -30.35
N ARG A 179 -31.61 5.55 -30.98
CA ARG A 179 -31.59 4.16 -30.56
C ARG A 179 -30.15 3.59 -30.49
N THR A 180 -29.36 3.87 -31.52
CA THR A 180 -27.97 3.43 -31.61
C THR A 180 -27.12 4.06 -30.50
N HIS A 181 -27.28 5.35 -30.24
CA HIS A 181 -26.60 6.04 -29.16
C HIS A 181 -27.04 5.55 -27.75
N LEU A 182 -28.33 5.22 -27.59
CA LEU A 182 -28.81 4.62 -26.34
C LEU A 182 -28.18 3.25 -26.10
N GLN A 183 -28.12 2.40 -27.12
CA GLN A 183 -27.44 1.10 -27.02
C GLN A 183 -25.95 1.26 -26.65
N ALA A 184 -25.25 2.20 -27.26
CA ALA A 184 -23.84 2.49 -26.95
C ALA A 184 -23.68 2.92 -25.47
N SER A 185 -24.58 3.79 -24.97
CA SER A 185 -24.54 4.24 -23.55
C SER A 185 -24.83 3.11 -22.57
N LEU A 186 -25.77 2.20 -22.89
CA LEU A 186 -26.06 1.01 -22.08
C LEU A 186 -24.89 0.02 -22.08
N HIS A 187 -24.24 -0.20 -23.22
CA HIS A 187 -23.04 -1.02 -23.30
C HIS A 187 -21.87 -0.42 -22.53
N GLN A 188 -21.78 0.91 -22.49
CA GLN A 188 -20.78 1.59 -21.65
C GLN A 188 -21.03 1.38 -20.15
N LEU A 189 -22.30 1.45 -19.69
CA LEU A 189 -22.69 1.13 -18.32
C LEU A 189 -22.34 -0.32 -17.95
N ASP A 190 -22.74 -1.28 -18.77
CA ASP A 190 -22.44 -2.71 -18.56
C ASP A 190 -20.93 -2.95 -18.43
N ARG A 191 -20.13 -2.29 -19.26
CA ARG A 191 -18.67 -2.36 -19.19
C ARG A 191 -18.13 -1.82 -17.86
N VAL A 192 -18.62 -0.65 -17.39
CA VAL A 192 -18.19 -0.08 -16.10
C VAL A 192 -18.53 -1.04 -14.94
N LEU A 193 -19.73 -1.66 -14.97
CA LEU A 193 -20.13 -2.62 -13.94
C LEU A 193 -19.25 -3.88 -13.94
N ARG A 194 -18.90 -4.41 -15.11
CA ARG A 194 -17.96 -5.56 -15.22
C ARG A 194 -16.58 -5.22 -14.69
N ASP A 195 -16.07 -4.02 -15.00
CA ASP A 195 -14.79 -3.55 -14.50
C ASP A 195 -14.79 -3.47 -12.96
N MET A 196 -15.89 -2.95 -12.38
CA MET A 196 -16.07 -2.90 -10.92
C MET A 196 -16.07 -4.29 -10.29
N ASN A 197 -16.86 -5.21 -10.87
CA ASN A 197 -16.92 -6.58 -10.36
C ASN A 197 -15.54 -7.25 -10.41
N THR A 198 -14.76 -6.98 -11.46
CA THR A 198 -13.38 -7.48 -11.56
C THR A 198 -12.50 -6.93 -10.44
N ILE A 199 -12.56 -5.61 -10.17
CA ILE A 199 -11.79 -4.97 -9.09
C ILE A 199 -12.21 -5.53 -7.72
N LEU A 200 -13.50 -5.68 -7.47
CA LEU A 200 -14.02 -6.22 -6.21
C LEU A 200 -13.62 -7.69 -6.03
N ALA A 201 -13.75 -8.50 -7.07
CA ALA A 201 -13.34 -9.91 -7.03
C ALA A 201 -11.84 -10.07 -6.70
N ILE A 202 -10.98 -9.19 -7.22
CA ILE A 202 -9.56 -9.18 -6.91
C ILE A 202 -9.32 -8.83 -5.44
N ARG A 203 -10.02 -7.83 -4.90
CA ARG A 203 -9.92 -7.44 -3.49
C ARG A 203 -10.37 -8.55 -2.54
N ASP A 204 -11.45 -9.23 -2.85
CA ASP A 204 -11.97 -10.33 -2.03
C ASP A 204 -11.11 -11.60 -2.11
N GLN A 205 -10.47 -11.86 -3.26
CA GLN A 205 -9.67 -13.06 -3.50
C GLN A 205 -8.20 -12.95 -3.05
N GLN A 206 -7.74 -11.81 -2.54
CA GLN A 206 -6.36 -11.65 -2.05
C GLN A 206 -5.93 -12.70 -1.01
N HIS A 207 -6.88 -13.44 -0.41
CA HIS A 207 -6.62 -14.43 0.63
C HIS A 207 -6.90 -15.90 0.25
N LEU A 208 -7.44 -16.24 -0.94
CA LEU A 208 -8.00 -17.55 -1.21
C LEU A 208 -7.49 -18.28 -2.47
N ALA A 209 -6.69 -17.66 -3.33
CA ALA A 209 -6.22 -18.31 -4.54
C ALA A 209 -4.89 -19.03 -4.28
N GLU A 210 -4.88 -20.35 -4.40
CA GLU A 210 -3.67 -21.18 -4.30
C GLU A 210 -2.66 -20.79 -5.39
N ALA A 211 -1.42 -20.50 -4.96
CA ALA A 211 -0.32 -20.24 -5.87
C ALA A 211 0.17 -21.58 -6.47
N GLU A 212 0.17 -21.66 -7.80
CA GLU A 212 0.70 -22.79 -8.58
C GLU A 212 2.00 -22.40 -9.32
N ALA A 213 2.77 -23.40 -9.75
CA ALA A 213 3.93 -23.16 -10.62
C ALA A 213 3.41 -22.88 -12.04
N VAL A 214 3.52 -21.64 -12.51
CA VAL A 214 3.05 -21.21 -13.82
C VAL A 214 4.24 -21.01 -14.77
N PRO A 215 4.35 -21.80 -15.88
CA PRO A 215 5.36 -21.58 -16.90
C PRO A 215 5.15 -20.23 -17.60
N LEU A 216 6.11 -19.30 -17.46
CA LEU A 216 5.93 -17.93 -17.94
C LEU A 216 5.87 -17.85 -19.47
N ALA A 217 6.70 -18.62 -20.17
CA ALA A 217 6.71 -18.63 -21.64
C ALA A 217 5.35 -19.06 -22.22
N GLU A 218 4.77 -20.14 -21.67
CA GLU A 218 3.44 -20.63 -22.10
C GLU A 218 2.34 -19.62 -21.80
N MET A 219 2.40 -18.98 -20.62
CA MET A 219 1.43 -17.96 -20.21
C MET A 219 1.44 -16.78 -21.20
N VAL A 220 2.60 -16.26 -21.56
CA VAL A 220 2.71 -15.16 -22.51
C VAL A 220 2.23 -15.58 -23.90
N GLN A 221 2.58 -16.79 -24.35
CA GLN A 221 2.10 -17.32 -25.64
C GLN A 221 0.58 -17.44 -25.67
N GLN A 222 -0.04 -17.91 -24.59
CA GLN A 222 -1.52 -17.97 -24.47
C GLN A 222 -2.15 -16.59 -24.61
N VAL A 223 -1.57 -15.56 -23.99
CA VAL A 223 -2.07 -14.18 -24.11
C VAL A 223 -1.91 -13.65 -25.53
N VAL A 224 -0.73 -13.87 -26.15
CA VAL A 224 -0.48 -13.46 -27.54
C VAL A 224 -1.48 -14.12 -28.48
N GLN A 225 -1.75 -15.42 -28.31
CA GLN A 225 -2.73 -16.16 -29.09
C GLN A 225 -4.15 -15.57 -28.97
N ASN A 226 -4.54 -15.12 -27.78
CA ASN A 226 -5.84 -14.48 -27.58
C ASN A 226 -5.93 -13.06 -28.18
N LEU A 227 -4.79 -12.45 -28.48
CA LEU A 227 -4.68 -11.15 -29.14
C LEU A 227 -4.32 -11.27 -30.64
N GLN A 228 -4.24 -12.50 -31.18
CA GLN A 228 -3.73 -12.80 -32.53
C GLN A 228 -4.46 -12.03 -33.63
N GLU A 229 -5.77 -11.92 -33.54
CA GLU A 229 -6.58 -11.18 -34.56
C GLU A 229 -6.11 -9.71 -34.64
N VAL A 230 -5.83 -9.06 -33.54
CA VAL A 230 -5.35 -7.67 -33.50
C VAL A 230 -3.88 -7.59 -33.91
N VAL A 231 -3.05 -8.58 -33.51
CA VAL A 231 -1.65 -8.67 -33.93
C VAL A 231 -1.54 -8.79 -35.46
N ASP A 232 -2.34 -9.66 -36.07
CA ASP A 232 -2.35 -9.87 -37.52
C ASP A 232 -2.92 -8.65 -38.27
N GLN A 233 -3.99 -8.06 -37.76
CA GLN A 233 -4.63 -6.88 -38.35
C GLN A 233 -3.66 -5.70 -38.50
N TYR A 234 -2.76 -5.50 -37.52
CA TYR A 234 -1.81 -4.38 -37.52
C TYR A 234 -0.37 -4.77 -37.86
N GLY A 235 -0.10 -6.03 -38.21
CA GLY A 235 1.22 -6.51 -38.60
C GLY A 235 2.26 -6.37 -37.45
N VAL A 236 1.84 -6.65 -36.22
CA VAL A 236 2.67 -6.46 -35.01
C VAL A 236 3.65 -7.62 -34.86
N THR A 237 4.90 -7.30 -34.51
CA THR A 237 5.90 -8.30 -34.14
C THR A 237 5.97 -8.46 -32.66
N VAL A 238 5.62 -9.64 -32.12
CA VAL A 238 5.78 -9.97 -30.70
C VAL A 238 6.92 -10.96 -30.52
N ARG A 239 7.97 -10.57 -29.81
CA ARG A 239 9.12 -11.42 -29.46
C ARG A 239 9.04 -11.84 -28.01
N VAL A 240 9.09 -13.14 -27.75
CA VAL A 240 9.08 -13.72 -26.41
C VAL A 240 10.43 -14.41 -26.18
N ASP A 241 11.25 -13.83 -25.31
CA ASP A 241 12.56 -14.33 -24.91
C ASP A 241 12.53 -14.67 -23.41
N ILE A 242 11.93 -15.80 -23.13
CA ILE A 242 11.73 -16.35 -21.77
C ILE A 242 12.24 -17.79 -21.78
N PRO A 243 13.12 -18.19 -20.85
CA PRO A 243 13.54 -19.58 -20.72
C PRO A 243 12.34 -20.52 -20.57
N ALA A 244 12.34 -21.63 -21.32
CA ALA A 244 11.18 -22.54 -21.36
C ALA A 244 10.88 -23.21 -19.99
N ASP A 245 11.90 -23.35 -19.16
CA ASP A 245 11.85 -23.94 -17.82
C ASP A 245 11.55 -22.92 -16.72
N LEU A 246 11.49 -21.62 -17.04
CA LEU A 246 11.22 -20.57 -16.07
C LEU A 246 9.74 -20.57 -15.68
N SER A 247 9.49 -20.94 -14.43
CA SER A 247 8.16 -20.92 -13.83
C SER A 247 8.13 -19.99 -12.61
N LEU A 248 6.99 -19.32 -12.41
CA LEU A 248 6.75 -18.47 -11.24
C LEU A 248 5.63 -19.09 -10.40
N ARG A 249 5.85 -19.17 -9.08
CA ARG A 249 4.80 -19.63 -8.17
C ARG A 249 3.81 -18.48 -7.90
N ALA A 250 2.67 -18.51 -8.57
CA ALA A 250 1.72 -17.40 -8.59
C ALA A 250 0.29 -17.87 -8.87
N ASN A 251 -0.67 -16.97 -8.64
CA ASN A 251 -2.01 -17.17 -9.18
C ASN A 251 -1.99 -16.99 -10.70
N ARG A 252 -2.38 -18.05 -11.43
CA ARG A 252 -2.41 -18.07 -12.90
C ARG A 252 -3.25 -16.95 -13.50
N ALA A 253 -4.40 -16.63 -12.90
CA ALA A 253 -5.28 -15.57 -13.39
C ALA A 253 -4.66 -14.16 -13.23
N TYR A 254 -3.86 -13.95 -12.17
CA TYR A 254 -3.15 -12.69 -11.98
C TYR A 254 -2.06 -12.49 -13.03
N LEU A 255 -1.26 -13.52 -13.30
CA LEU A 255 -0.25 -13.46 -14.34
C LEU A 255 -0.87 -13.25 -15.73
N TYR A 256 -1.96 -13.95 -16.03
CA TYR A 256 -2.70 -13.74 -17.26
C TYR A 256 -3.17 -12.28 -17.39
N SER A 257 -3.77 -11.73 -16.35
CA SER A 257 -4.25 -10.34 -16.33
C SER A 257 -3.11 -9.34 -16.52
N ILE A 258 -1.96 -9.55 -15.86
CA ILE A 258 -0.77 -8.70 -16.02
C ILE A 258 -0.33 -8.65 -17.49
N PHE A 259 -0.08 -9.82 -18.08
CA PHE A 259 0.40 -9.88 -19.47
C PHE A 259 -0.65 -9.37 -20.46
N PHE A 260 -1.92 -9.71 -20.27
CA PHE A 260 -3.00 -9.24 -21.13
C PHE A 260 -3.12 -7.71 -21.10
N ASN A 261 -3.07 -7.09 -19.94
CA ASN A 261 -3.15 -5.63 -19.84
C ASN A 261 -1.92 -4.94 -20.44
N LEU A 262 -0.71 -5.45 -20.23
CA LEU A 262 0.49 -4.85 -20.79
C LEU A 262 0.56 -5.01 -22.31
N LEU A 263 0.26 -6.19 -22.85
CA LEU A 263 0.28 -6.44 -24.30
C LEU A 263 -0.86 -5.71 -25.01
N SER A 264 -2.08 -5.70 -24.46
CA SER A 264 -3.19 -4.95 -25.04
C SER A 264 -2.93 -3.43 -25.02
N ASN A 265 -2.25 -2.90 -23.99
CA ASN A 265 -1.82 -1.50 -23.96
C ASN A 265 -0.80 -1.20 -25.08
N ALA A 266 0.20 -2.05 -25.29
CA ALA A 266 1.16 -1.89 -26.36
C ALA A 266 0.46 -1.84 -27.75
N LEU A 267 -0.49 -2.76 -28.00
CA LEU A 267 -1.29 -2.79 -29.23
C LEU A 267 -2.15 -1.52 -29.39
N GLN A 268 -2.76 -1.05 -28.31
CA GLN A 268 -3.64 0.11 -28.31
C GLN A 268 -2.89 1.43 -28.53
N TYR A 269 -1.70 1.57 -27.91
CA TYR A 269 -0.89 2.79 -27.95
C TYR A 269 0.28 2.69 -28.95
N ARG A 270 0.13 1.88 -30.02
CA ARG A 270 1.09 1.81 -31.12
C ARG A 270 1.28 3.16 -31.80
N ALA A 271 2.48 3.42 -32.29
CA ALA A 271 2.72 4.56 -33.20
C ALA A 271 2.09 4.30 -34.58
N ASP A 272 1.55 5.32 -35.23
CA ASP A 272 0.92 5.18 -36.56
C ASP A 272 1.97 5.17 -37.69
N GLU A 273 3.19 5.68 -37.41
CA GLU A 273 4.23 5.89 -38.41
C GLU A 273 5.26 4.75 -38.52
N ARG A 274 5.20 3.74 -37.62
CA ARG A 274 6.14 2.62 -37.62
C ARG A 274 5.48 1.31 -37.19
N PRO A 275 5.98 0.16 -37.69
CA PRO A 275 5.52 -1.14 -37.23
C PRO A 275 5.74 -1.30 -35.71
N LEU A 276 4.73 -1.82 -35.04
CA LEU A 276 4.85 -2.10 -33.59
C LEU A 276 5.68 -3.37 -33.38
N GLU A 277 6.69 -3.22 -32.55
CA GLU A 277 7.47 -4.33 -32.00
C GLU A 277 7.27 -4.39 -30.48
N VAL A 278 6.89 -5.55 -29.98
CA VAL A 278 6.75 -5.80 -28.53
C VAL A 278 7.71 -6.91 -28.15
N THR A 279 8.49 -6.70 -27.10
CA THR A 279 9.42 -7.69 -26.56
C THR A 279 9.06 -8.03 -25.12
N VAL A 280 8.90 -9.32 -24.85
CA VAL A 280 8.69 -9.84 -23.49
C VAL A 280 9.89 -10.69 -23.10
N THR A 281 10.60 -10.28 -22.07
CA THR A 281 11.75 -11.03 -21.54
C THR A 281 11.51 -11.38 -20.09
N ALA A 282 12.06 -12.50 -19.63
CA ALA A 282 12.11 -12.83 -18.22
C ALA A 282 13.43 -13.48 -17.87
N THR A 283 13.93 -13.12 -16.69
CA THR A 283 15.15 -13.69 -16.10
C THR A 283 14.91 -13.98 -14.63
N GLY A 284 15.43 -15.08 -14.11
CA GLY A 284 15.26 -15.52 -12.75
C GLY A 284 15.59 -17.00 -12.62
N GLY A 285 15.36 -17.57 -11.45
CA GLY A 285 15.59 -18.99 -11.18
C GLY A 285 15.07 -19.36 -9.79
N GLU A 286 15.13 -20.63 -9.44
CA GLU A 286 14.67 -21.16 -8.18
C GLU A 286 15.35 -20.46 -6.99
N GLY A 287 14.60 -19.75 -6.14
CA GLY A 287 15.13 -18.99 -4.99
C GLY A 287 15.76 -17.64 -5.32
N GLN A 288 15.61 -17.14 -6.55
CA GLN A 288 16.05 -15.81 -6.97
C GLN A 288 14.85 -14.96 -7.38
N GLU A 289 14.97 -13.62 -7.27
CA GLU A 289 13.98 -12.71 -7.80
C GLU A 289 13.77 -12.92 -9.31
N THR A 290 12.52 -13.05 -9.72
CA THR A 290 12.15 -13.14 -11.13
C THR A 290 11.91 -11.74 -11.67
N ARG A 291 12.66 -11.35 -12.69
CA ARG A 291 12.50 -10.06 -13.39
C ARG A 291 11.85 -10.29 -14.74
N ILE A 292 10.69 -9.67 -14.94
CA ILE A 292 9.92 -9.71 -16.20
C ILE A 292 9.94 -8.30 -16.81
N THR A 293 10.24 -8.22 -18.10
CA THR A 293 10.22 -6.94 -18.82
C THR A 293 9.31 -7.06 -20.03
N VAL A 294 8.39 -6.10 -20.17
CA VAL A 294 7.56 -5.93 -21.37
C VAL A 294 7.89 -4.56 -21.95
N ALA A 295 8.42 -4.54 -23.17
CA ALA A 295 8.85 -3.32 -23.85
C ALA A 295 8.21 -3.23 -25.23
N ASP A 296 7.76 -2.04 -25.59
CA ASP A 296 7.21 -1.70 -26.90
C ASP A 296 7.90 -0.46 -27.49
N ASN A 297 7.83 -0.31 -28.81
CA ASN A 297 8.24 0.88 -29.55
C ASN A 297 7.02 1.75 -29.95
N GLY A 298 5.94 1.73 -29.17
CA GLY A 298 4.73 2.48 -29.42
C GLY A 298 4.88 4.00 -29.28
N SER A 299 3.75 4.71 -29.08
CA SER A 299 3.75 6.16 -28.94
C SER A 299 4.37 6.68 -27.65
N GLY A 300 4.55 5.81 -26.64
CA GLY A 300 5.04 6.22 -25.32
C GLY A 300 4.20 7.33 -24.68
N PHE A 301 4.65 7.85 -23.56
CA PHE A 301 4.05 8.99 -22.87
C PHE A 301 5.11 9.76 -22.06
N ASP A 302 4.80 11.01 -21.72
CA ASP A 302 5.65 11.84 -20.87
C ASP A 302 5.61 11.34 -19.42
N GLN A 303 6.66 10.63 -19.01
CA GLN A 303 6.76 10.04 -17.69
C GLN A 303 6.98 11.09 -16.59
N GLU A 304 7.64 12.21 -16.87
CA GLU A 304 7.86 13.27 -15.87
C GLU A 304 6.54 13.94 -15.51
N GLN A 305 5.69 14.18 -16.50
CA GLN A 305 4.34 14.73 -16.32
C GLN A 305 3.39 13.71 -15.66
N ALA A 306 3.53 12.44 -15.98
CA ALA A 306 2.70 11.37 -15.42
C ALA A 306 3.04 11.06 -13.95
N GLY A 307 4.33 11.18 -13.56
CA GLY A 307 4.80 10.94 -12.20
C GLY A 307 4.31 9.60 -11.62
N ASP A 308 3.88 9.64 -10.35
CA ASP A 308 3.31 8.49 -9.64
C ASP A 308 1.87 8.13 -10.07
N ASP A 309 1.28 8.89 -10.99
CA ASP A 309 -0.10 8.70 -11.43
C ASP A 309 -0.26 7.55 -12.43
N VAL A 310 0.83 6.97 -12.95
CA VAL A 310 0.80 5.95 -14.01
C VAL A 310 -0.03 4.71 -13.62
N PHE A 311 0.03 4.32 -12.37
CA PHE A 311 -0.69 3.16 -11.84
C PHE A 311 -1.99 3.52 -11.10
N LYS A 312 -2.38 4.79 -11.09
CA LYS A 312 -3.64 5.21 -10.44
C LYS A 312 -4.85 4.88 -11.30
N LEU A 313 -5.93 4.61 -10.62
CA LEU A 313 -7.21 4.22 -11.23
C LEU A 313 -7.73 5.32 -12.17
N TYR A 314 -8.14 4.92 -13.40
CA TYR A 314 -8.72 5.79 -14.46
C TYR A 314 -7.81 6.92 -14.97
N LYS A 315 -6.51 6.87 -14.73
CA LYS A 315 -5.56 7.81 -15.35
C LYS A 315 -5.30 7.43 -16.80
N ARG A 316 -5.26 8.44 -17.66
CA ARG A 316 -5.05 8.31 -19.12
C ARG A 316 -4.03 9.33 -19.55
N PHE A 317 -3.03 8.89 -20.33
CA PHE A 317 -1.96 9.72 -20.85
C PHE A 317 -2.13 10.03 -22.36
N HIS A 318 -3.10 9.36 -23.00
CA HIS A 318 -3.50 9.57 -24.39
C HIS A 318 -5.00 9.89 -24.46
N PRO A 319 -5.41 11.17 -24.35
CA PRO A 319 -6.84 11.55 -24.27
C PRO A 319 -7.62 11.21 -25.55
N HIS A 320 -6.95 11.14 -26.71
CA HIS A 320 -7.58 10.88 -28.01
C HIS A 320 -7.68 9.39 -28.39
N ARG A 321 -7.04 8.49 -27.65
CA ARG A 321 -7.15 7.04 -27.88
C ARG A 321 -8.15 6.40 -26.91
N PRO A 322 -8.95 5.43 -27.36
CA PRO A 322 -9.89 4.75 -26.47
C PRO A 322 -9.12 4.04 -25.35
N GLY A 323 -9.60 4.12 -24.12
CA GLY A 323 -8.99 3.45 -22.98
C GLY A 323 -9.67 3.86 -21.69
N ARG A 324 -9.70 2.95 -20.70
CA ARG A 324 -10.43 3.15 -19.43
C ARG A 324 -9.54 3.60 -18.27
N GLY A 325 -8.20 3.51 -18.43
CA GLY A 325 -7.26 3.79 -17.34
C GLY A 325 -7.33 2.79 -16.18
N LEU A 326 -7.77 1.55 -16.45
CA LEU A 326 -7.87 0.46 -15.47
C LEU A 326 -6.72 -0.53 -15.57
N GLY A 327 -6.20 -0.75 -16.77
CA GLY A 327 -5.24 -1.82 -17.05
C GLY A 327 -4.00 -1.75 -16.19
N LEU A 328 -3.36 -0.58 -16.08
CA LEU A 328 -2.13 -0.41 -15.30
C LEU A 328 -2.39 -0.45 -13.79
N TYR A 329 -3.54 -0.01 -13.32
CA TYR A 329 -3.96 -0.19 -11.94
C TYR A 329 -4.10 -1.67 -11.58
N LEU A 330 -4.74 -2.47 -12.45
CA LEU A 330 -4.86 -3.92 -12.25
C LEU A 330 -3.50 -4.61 -12.26
N VAL A 331 -2.61 -4.21 -13.18
CA VAL A 331 -1.23 -4.71 -13.22
C VAL A 331 -0.53 -4.45 -11.88
N LYS A 332 -0.58 -3.22 -11.38
CA LYS A 332 0.04 -2.85 -10.08
C LYS A 332 -0.55 -3.68 -8.95
N THR A 333 -1.89 -3.77 -8.86
CA THR A 333 -2.58 -4.53 -7.81
C THR A 333 -2.20 -6.01 -7.82
N HIS A 334 -2.12 -6.63 -9.00
CA HIS A 334 -1.71 -8.04 -9.10
C HIS A 334 -0.23 -8.24 -8.76
N VAL A 335 0.65 -7.35 -9.20
CA VAL A 335 2.08 -7.40 -8.87
C VAL A 335 2.29 -7.26 -7.35
N ASP A 336 1.58 -6.34 -6.70
CA ASP A 336 1.63 -6.15 -5.25
C ASP A 336 1.10 -7.40 -4.50
N SER A 337 0.03 -8.02 -5.02
CA SER A 337 -0.50 -9.28 -4.47
C SER A 337 0.47 -10.46 -4.60
N LEU A 338 1.41 -10.40 -5.55
CA LEU A 338 2.50 -11.37 -5.71
C LEU A 338 3.73 -11.03 -4.83
N GLY A 339 3.65 -9.98 -4.01
CA GLY A 339 4.78 -9.49 -3.21
C GLY A 339 5.87 -8.81 -4.04
N GLY A 340 5.55 -8.43 -5.28
CA GLY A 340 6.48 -7.86 -6.23
C GLY A 340 6.45 -6.34 -6.32
N HIS A 341 7.24 -5.83 -7.25
CA HIS A 341 7.29 -4.40 -7.57
C HIS A 341 7.25 -4.20 -9.09
N ILE A 342 6.57 -3.12 -9.55
CA ILE A 342 6.55 -2.72 -10.96
C ILE A 342 7.11 -1.32 -11.11
N ALA A 343 7.97 -1.15 -12.13
CA ALA A 343 8.48 0.14 -12.58
C ALA A 343 8.13 0.34 -14.07
N VAL A 344 8.02 1.60 -14.48
CA VAL A 344 7.79 1.98 -15.87
C VAL A 344 8.87 2.96 -16.31
N HIS A 345 9.28 2.84 -17.56
CA HIS A 345 10.10 3.81 -18.26
C HIS A 345 9.45 4.09 -19.62
N SER A 346 9.06 5.36 -19.87
CA SER A 346 8.38 5.74 -21.11
C SER A 346 8.86 7.10 -21.57
N ARG A 347 8.96 7.26 -22.91
CA ARG A 347 9.21 8.53 -23.58
C ARG A 347 8.30 8.66 -24.80
N VAL A 348 7.83 9.89 -25.01
CA VAL A 348 7.00 10.20 -26.19
C VAL A 348 7.75 9.82 -27.46
N ASP A 349 7.07 9.11 -28.35
CA ASP A 349 7.57 8.61 -29.64
C ASP A 349 8.73 7.60 -29.59
N GLU A 350 9.17 7.17 -28.40
CA GLU A 350 10.18 6.12 -28.25
C GLU A 350 9.56 4.77 -27.84
N GLY A 351 8.44 4.81 -27.07
CA GLY A 351 7.74 3.63 -26.58
C GLY A 351 7.74 3.52 -25.06
N THR A 352 7.36 2.35 -24.55
CA THR A 352 7.21 2.10 -23.10
C THR A 352 7.87 0.78 -22.70
N ARG A 353 8.48 0.77 -21.52
CA ARG A 353 9.05 -0.41 -20.89
C ARG A 353 8.52 -0.56 -19.47
N PHE A 354 7.87 -1.66 -19.19
CA PHE A 354 7.48 -2.08 -17.86
C PHE A 354 8.46 -3.12 -17.34
N THR A 355 8.91 -2.96 -16.11
CA THR A 355 9.78 -3.93 -15.44
C THR A 355 9.11 -4.38 -14.15
N ILE A 356 8.84 -5.67 -14.03
CA ILE A 356 8.21 -6.31 -12.87
C ILE A 356 9.28 -7.17 -12.20
N VAL A 357 9.39 -7.05 -10.88
CA VAL A 357 10.27 -7.89 -10.05
C VAL A 357 9.38 -8.60 -9.03
N VAL A 358 9.47 -9.91 -8.98
CA VAL A 358 8.69 -10.77 -8.07
C VAL A 358 9.66 -11.67 -7.31
N PRO A 359 9.48 -11.90 -5.98
CA PRO A 359 10.36 -12.74 -5.17
C PRO A 359 10.36 -14.20 -5.59
#